data_c08b955dd4d0287b63df54c763e42ad1
#
_entry.id   c08b955dd4d0287b63df54c763e42ad1
#
_cell.length_a   1.000
_cell.length_b   1.000
_cell.length_c   1.000
_cell.angle_alpha   90.00
_cell.angle_beta   90.00
_cell.angle_gamma   90.00
#
_symmetry.space_group_name_H-M   'P 1'
#
loop_
_entity.id
_entity.type
_entity.pdbx_description
1 polymer ?
#
loop_
_entity_poly.entity_id
_entity_poly.type
_entity_poly.pdbx_seq_one_letter_code
_entity_poly.pdbx_strand_id
1 'polypeptide(L)'
;MRLIVMGQQAFGKSALEAILEKGEDEVVAVYCAPDKEGKPVDPIKTFAEEKGLPVYQPDNFKDAEYLDAMRALNADLCVMAYVIIFVPEEARDIPTHGSICFHPSILPKHRGPSSINWPIIGGATKSGLTFFWPDDGLDEGEILLQKHIDITPDDTLGTVYFEKIFPLGIEATLEAIALVKAGNPPRIVQDSSLATYESWCRKADAEIDWFKSSADVYNLIRGTNPQPGSWTTHDGNELKVFDCAKVEASGKPGEVVAVSDEGITVATKDGGILVKRVKPHDGKKITSADYISKVSLTAGVVFG
;
A
#
# COMPACT_ATOMS: atom_id res chain seq x y z
N MET A 1 9.95 -1.41 27.38
CA MET A 1 10.65 -0.28 26.73
C MET A 1 9.71 0.93 26.69
N ARG A 2 10.26 2.13 26.58
CA ARG A 2 9.53 3.36 26.31
C ARG A 2 9.47 3.60 24.81
N LEU A 3 8.30 3.57 24.21
CA LEU A 3 8.12 3.58 22.75
C LEU A 3 7.50 4.89 22.28
N ILE A 4 8.05 5.46 21.21
CA ILE A 4 7.35 6.39 20.34
C ILE A 4 6.71 5.58 19.22
N VAL A 5 5.44 5.79 18.94
CA VAL A 5 4.77 5.23 17.76
C VAL A 5 4.56 6.36 16.76
N MET A 6 5.20 6.24 15.61
CA MET A 6 5.05 7.20 14.51
C MET A 6 4.28 6.52 13.38
N GLY A 7 3.13 7.06 13.00
CA GLY A 7 2.33 6.39 11.99
C GLY A 7 1.07 7.15 11.61
N GLN A 8 0.27 6.53 10.75
CA GLN A 8 -1.00 7.10 10.31
C GLN A 8 -1.95 6.03 9.78
N GLN A 9 -3.21 6.46 9.53
CA GLN A 9 -4.26 5.61 8.95
C GLN A 9 -4.58 4.38 9.82
N ALA A 10 -5.28 3.42 9.22
CA ALA A 10 -5.72 2.22 9.90
C ALA A 10 -4.54 1.35 10.38
N PHE A 11 -3.46 1.25 9.58
CA PHE A 11 -2.30 0.44 9.96
C PHE A 11 -1.58 1.01 11.17
N GLY A 12 -1.30 2.33 11.19
CA GLY A 12 -0.70 3.00 12.35
C GLY A 12 -1.55 2.85 13.61
N LYS A 13 -2.88 3.05 13.48
CA LYS A 13 -3.81 2.82 14.59
C LYS A 13 -3.74 1.40 15.11
N SER A 14 -3.81 0.39 14.24
CA SER A 14 -3.83 -1.01 14.65
C SER A 14 -2.48 -1.48 15.24
N ALA A 15 -1.36 -0.94 14.76
CA ALA A 15 -0.05 -1.18 15.36
C ALA A 15 0.02 -0.62 16.78
N LEU A 16 -0.43 0.62 16.99
CA LEU A 16 -0.53 1.24 18.32
C LEU A 16 -1.45 0.42 19.25
N GLU A 17 -2.62 0.01 18.76
CA GLU A 17 -3.58 -0.80 19.51
C GLU A 17 -2.96 -2.14 19.98
N ALA A 18 -2.29 -2.84 19.06
CA ALA A 18 -1.63 -4.12 19.39
C ALA A 18 -0.49 -3.96 20.41
N ILE A 19 0.29 -2.89 20.35
CA ILE A 19 1.34 -2.58 21.34
C ILE A 19 0.71 -2.34 22.71
N LEU A 20 -0.36 -1.55 22.78
CA LEU A 20 -1.05 -1.25 24.04
C LEU A 20 -1.75 -2.49 24.63
N GLU A 21 -2.38 -3.31 23.79
CA GLU A 21 -3.04 -4.57 24.22
C GLU A 21 -2.04 -5.59 24.75
N LYS A 22 -0.85 -5.67 24.16
CA LYS A 22 0.22 -6.53 24.67
C LYS A 22 0.68 -6.11 26.07
N GLY A 23 0.67 -4.82 26.37
CA GLY A 23 0.91 -4.28 27.71
C GLY A 23 2.30 -4.50 28.28
N GLU A 24 3.29 -4.83 27.45
CA GLU A 24 4.67 -5.11 27.86
C GLU A 24 5.57 -3.88 27.80
N ASP A 25 5.14 -2.84 27.11
CA ASP A 25 5.91 -1.65 26.80
C ASP A 25 5.07 -0.39 27.04
N GLU A 26 5.72 0.73 27.39
CA GLU A 26 5.08 2.02 27.62
C GLU A 26 5.10 2.85 26.35
N VAL A 27 3.95 3.18 25.76
CA VAL A 27 3.89 4.17 24.69
C VAL A 27 3.89 5.56 25.30
N VAL A 28 4.97 6.31 25.06
CA VAL A 28 5.17 7.65 25.66
C VAL A 28 4.65 8.79 24.80
N ALA A 29 4.51 8.57 23.49
CA ALA A 29 3.92 9.52 22.56
C ALA A 29 3.56 8.86 21.22
N VAL A 30 2.65 9.52 20.50
CA VAL A 30 2.29 9.22 19.12
C VAL A 30 2.63 10.40 18.24
N TYR A 31 3.28 10.12 17.11
CA TYR A 31 3.56 11.10 16.06
C TYR A 31 2.77 10.74 14.81
N CYS A 32 2.01 11.67 14.27
CA CYS A 32 1.23 11.44 13.05
C CYS A 32 1.21 12.70 12.16
N ALA A 33 0.75 12.52 10.92
CA ALA A 33 0.65 13.64 10.00
C ALA A 33 -0.30 14.73 10.51
N PRO A 34 -0.06 16.01 10.18
CA PRO A 34 -0.95 17.10 10.53
C PRO A 34 -2.36 16.92 9.95
N ASP A 35 -3.36 17.40 10.70
CA ASP A 35 -4.74 17.44 10.22
C ASP A 35 -4.83 18.31 8.97
N LYS A 36 -5.68 17.90 8.03
CA LYS A 36 -5.93 18.65 6.80
C LYS A 36 -7.36 19.16 6.80
N GLU A 37 -7.55 20.44 6.52
CA GLU A 37 -8.87 21.05 6.42
C GLU A 37 -9.79 20.25 5.48
N GLY A 38 -11.02 19.99 5.92
CA GLY A 38 -12.00 19.23 5.16
C GLY A 38 -11.71 17.73 5.01
N LYS A 39 -10.71 17.20 5.71
CA LYS A 39 -10.45 15.76 5.77
C LYS A 39 -10.80 15.19 7.15
N PRO A 40 -11.19 13.92 7.23
CA PRO A 40 -11.35 13.25 8.53
C PRO A 40 -10.03 13.28 9.32
N VAL A 41 -10.17 13.36 10.65
CA VAL A 41 -9.03 13.20 11.57
C VAL A 41 -8.43 11.79 11.39
N ASP A 42 -7.10 11.70 11.49
CA ASP A 42 -6.43 10.40 11.31
C ASP A 42 -6.84 9.42 12.43
N PRO A 43 -7.17 8.16 12.09
CA PRO A 43 -7.59 7.17 13.08
C PRO A 43 -6.60 6.93 14.22
N ILE A 44 -5.28 7.03 13.96
CA ILE A 44 -4.26 6.86 15.02
C ILE A 44 -4.34 8.01 16.03
N LYS A 45 -4.54 9.25 15.55
CA LYS A 45 -4.69 10.41 16.42
C LYS A 45 -5.89 10.26 17.34
N THR A 46 -7.07 10.01 16.76
CA THR A 46 -8.30 9.81 17.53
C THR A 46 -8.11 8.72 18.60
N PHE A 47 -7.54 7.59 18.22
CA PHE A 47 -7.30 6.47 19.13
C PHE A 47 -6.28 6.82 20.23
N ALA A 48 -5.18 7.52 19.89
CA ALA A 48 -4.19 7.94 20.87
C ALA A 48 -4.77 8.92 21.90
N GLU A 49 -5.57 9.89 21.46
CA GLU A 49 -6.26 10.85 22.33
C GLU A 49 -7.27 10.15 23.25
N GLU A 50 -8.03 9.17 22.75
CA GLU A 50 -8.93 8.33 23.56
C GLU A 50 -8.19 7.53 24.65
N LYS A 51 -6.92 7.14 24.40
CA LYS A 51 -6.07 6.46 25.36
C LYS A 51 -5.29 7.42 26.28
N GLY A 52 -5.46 8.74 26.12
CA GLY A 52 -4.77 9.76 26.91
C GLY A 52 -3.28 9.88 26.59
N LEU A 53 -2.85 9.45 25.41
CA LEU A 53 -1.46 9.53 24.97
C LEU A 53 -1.15 10.91 24.38
N PRO A 54 0.05 11.48 24.62
CA PRO A 54 0.49 12.69 23.94
C PRO A 54 0.55 12.48 22.42
N VAL A 55 -0.01 13.41 21.65
CA VAL A 55 0.00 13.38 20.17
C VAL A 55 0.75 14.58 19.65
N TYR A 56 1.72 14.35 18.76
CA TYR A 56 2.49 15.35 18.06
C TYR A 56 2.24 15.25 16.56
N GLN A 57 2.05 16.41 15.91
CA GLN A 57 1.73 16.50 14.48
C GLN A 57 2.71 17.45 13.75
N PRO A 58 4.00 17.09 13.65
CA PRO A 58 4.96 17.93 12.95
C PRO A 58 4.67 17.97 11.46
N ASP A 59 4.70 19.16 10.84
CA ASP A 59 4.74 19.31 9.39
C ASP A 59 6.05 18.80 8.80
N ASN A 60 7.11 18.93 9.59
CA ASN A 60 8.46 18.47 9.30
C ASN A 60 9.25 18.36 10.62
N PHE A 61 10.42 17.72 10.59
CA PHE A 61 11.30 17.60 11.77
C PHE A 61 12.46 18.60 11.78
N LYS A 62 12.33 19.75 11.09
CA LYS A 62 13.37 20.81 11.11
C LYS A 62 13.21 21.77 12.30
N ASP A 63 12.03 21.82 12.88
CA ASP A 63 11.72 22.68 14.00
C ASP A 63 12.29 22.09 15.30
N ALA A 64 13.17 22.84 15.96
CA ALA A 64 13.84 22.39 17.19
C ALA A 64 12.84 21.98 18.29
N GLU A 65 11.68 22.62 18.35
CA GLU A 65 10.63 22.34 19.32
C GLU A 65 10.20 20.85 19.28
N TYR A 66 9.99 20.27 18.07
CA TYR A 66 9.61 18.86 17.94
C TYR A 66 10.75 17.91 18.32
N LEU A 67 12.00 18.28 18.00
CA LEU A 67 13.17 17.47 18.38
C LEU A 67 13.40 17.51 19.89
N ASP A 68 13.25 18.68 20.52
CA ASP A 68 13.41 18.84 21.97
C ASP A 68 12.28 18.13 22.72
N ALA A 69 11.04 18.21 22.24
CA ALA A 69 9.93 17.44 22.77
C ALA A 69 10.20 15.92 22.68
N MET A 70 10.73 15.45 21.55
CA MET A 70 11.07 14.03 21.36
C MET A 70 12.20 13.60 22.31
N ARG A 71 13.24 14.41 22.51
CA ARG A 71 14.33 14.14 23.49
C ARG A 71 13.79 14.06 24.92
N ALA A 72 12.88 14.96 25.30
CA ALA A 72 12.30 14.99 26.64
C ALA A 72 11.49 13.74 26.99
N LEU A 73 11.02 12.97 25.98
CA LEU A 73 10.30 11.71 26.19
C LEU A 73 11.20 10.59 26.71
N ASN A 74 12.53 10.68 26.54
CA ASN A 74 13.48 9.62 26.90
C ASN A 74 13.02 8.24 26.40
N ALA A 75 12.68 8.17 25.12
CA ALA A 75 12.22 6.94 24.48
C ALA A 75 13.38 5.98 24.20
N ASP A 76 13.09 4.68 24.29
CA ASP A 76 14.05 3.64 23.94
C ASP A 76 14.05 3.35 22.44
N LEU A 77 12.87 3.36 21.80
CA LEU A 77 12.69 3.01 20.39
C LEU A 77 11.56 3.81 19.76
N CYS A 78 11.73 4.22 18.50
CA CYS A 78 10.65 4.71 17.65
C CYS A 78 10.19 3.62 16.67
N VAL A 79 8.90 3.33 16.66
CA VAL A 79 8.27 2.36 15.75
C VAL A 79 7.51 3.14 14.68
N MET A 80 8.00 3.08 13.44
CA MET A 80 7.41 3.78 12.30
C MET A 80 6.45 2.84 11.55
N ALA A 81 5.14 3.06 11.72
CA ALA A 81 4.05 2.27 11.17
C ALA A 81 3.26 3.06 10.13
N TYR A 82 3.67 2.97 8.86
CA TYR A 82 3.12 3.74 7.75
C TYR A 82 3.39 5.24 7.86
N VAL A 83 4.63 5.64 7.66
CA VAL A 83 5.10 7.03 7.66
C VAL A 83 5.35 7.50 6.24
N ILE A 84 4.80 8.65 5.85
CA ILE A 84 4.94 9.22 4.49
C ILE A 84 5.73 10.53 4.45
N ILE A 85 6.14 11.05 5.61
CA ILE A 85 7.01 12.22 5.71
C ILE A 85 8.45 11.75 5.91
N PHE A 86 9.40 12.52 5.40
CA PHE A 86 10.81 12.26 5.64
C PHE A 86 11.15 12.54 7.11
N VAL A 87 11.75 11.56 7.78
CA VAL A 87 12.23 11.67 9.16
C VAL A 87 13.77 11.72 9.11
N PRO A 88 14.39 12.88 9.38
CA PRO A 88 15.83 13.05 9.28
C PRO A 88 16.57 12.29 10.40
N GLU A 89 17.88 12.10 10.22
CA GLU A 89 18.77 11.44 11.18
C GLU A 89 18.62 12.00 12.60
N GLU A 90 18.59 13.33 12.72
CA GLU A 90 18.46 13.99 14.02
C GLU A 90 17.19 13.62 14.80
N ALA A 91 16.13 13.20 14.11
CA ALA A 91 14.88 12.76 14.74
C ALA A 91 14.86 11.24 14.97
N ARG A 92 15.27 10.45 13.95
CA ARG A 92 15.20 8.99 14.03
C ARG A 92 16.21 8.38 15.00
N ASP A 93 17.30 9.11 15.33
CA ASP A 93 18.36 8.68 16.25
C ASP A 93 18.19 9.19 17.69
N ILE A 94 17.13 9.97 17.97
CA ILE A 94 16.84 10.43 19.35
C ILE A 94 16.56 9.25 20.29
N PRO A 95 15.74 8.24 19.96
CA PRO A 95 15.54 7.10 20.84
C PRO A 95 16.83 6.29 21.04
N THR A 96 17.01 5.72 22.23
CA THR A 96 18.26 5.00 22.62
C THR A 96 18.66 3.90 21.63
N HIS A 97 17.67 3.19 21.04
CA HIS A 97 17.89 2.16 20.02
C HIS A 97 17.58 2.65 18.59
N GLY A 98 17.35 3.97 18.42
CA GLY A 98 16.98 4.56 17.14
C GLY A 98 15.55 4.26 16.73
N SER A 99 15.33 4.08 15.44
CA SER A 99 14.01 3.89 14.84
C SER A 99 13.96 2.64 13.98
N ILE A 100 12.83 1.95 13.95
CA ILE A 100 12.53 0.87 13.01
C ILE A 100 11.33 1.25 12.16
N CYS A 101 11.35 0.90 10.87
CA CYS A 101 10.33 1.30 9.91
C CYS A 101 9.72 0.08 9.21
N PHE A 102 8.39 0.09 9.09
CA PHE A 102 7.63 -0.91 8.33
C PHE A 102 7.61 -0.55 6.84
N HIS A 103 7.95 -1.51 5.98
CA HIS A 103 7.82 -1.39 4.54
C HIS A 103 7.14 -2.63 3.96
N PRO A 104 6.03 -2.51 3.19
CA PRO A 104 5.27 -3.65 2.70
C PRO A 104 5.83 -4.24 1.41
N SER A 105 7.11 -4.58 1.41
CA SER A 105 7.78 -5.39 0.38
C SER A 105 8.93 -6.20 0.98
N ILE A 106 9.50 -7.10 0.20
CA ILE A 106 10.75 -7.80 0.53
C ILE A 106 11.93 -6.97 0.02
N LEU A 107 12.41 -6.04 0.86
CA LEU A 107 13.60 -5.24 0.54
C LEU A 107 14.80 -6.15 0.23
N PRO A 108 15.66 -5.77 -0.73
CA PRO A 108 15.77 -4.48 -1.42
C PRO A 108 14.85 -4.29 -2.63
N LYS A 109 13.93 -5.22 -2.90
CA LYS A 109 12.98 -5.08 -4.02
C LYS A 109 11.82 -4.19 -3.63
N HIS A 110 11.35 -3.40 -4.61
CA HIS A 110 10.19 -2.51 -4.46
C HIS A 110 10.36 -1.48 -3.35
N ARG A 111 11.53 -0.81 -3.32
CA ARG A 111 11.73 0.41 -2.53
C ARG A 111 10.83 1.52 -3.05
N GLY A 112 10.41 2.43 -2.17
CA GLY A 112 9.53 3.54 -2.50
C GLY A 112 8.06 3.25 -2.29
N PRO A 113 7.20 4.21 -2.60
CA PRO A 113 5.76 4.10 -2.36
C PRO A 113 5.10 3.12 -3.35
N SER A 114 3.88 2.66 -3.01
CA SER A 114 3.10 1.69 -3.80
C SER A 114 3.77 0.31 -3.98
N SER A 115 4.60 -0.08 -3.02
CA SER A 115 5.36 -1.33 -3.01
C SER A 115 4.51 -2.62 -2.98
N ILE A 116 3.19 -2.53 -2.86
CA ILE A 116 2.25 -3.65 -3.03
C ILE A 116 1.65 -3.67 -4.44
N ASN A 117 1.41 -2.51 -5.06
CA ASN A 117 0.89 -2.44 -6.42
C ASN A 117 1.85 -3.07 -7.44
N TRP A 118 3.10 -2.64 -7.41
CA TRP A 118 4.08 -2.95 -8.45
C TRP A 118 4.42 -4.42 -8.58
N PRO A 119 4.65 -5.20 -7.50
CA PRO A 119 4.83 -6.64 -7.64
C PRO A 119 3.63 -7.33 -8.29
N ILE A 120 2.40 -6.93 -7.96
CA ILE A 120 1.19 -7.53 -8.56
C ILE A 120 1.08 -7.16 -10.04
N ILE A 121 1.30 -5.89 -10.39
CA ILE A 121 1.33 -5.41 -11.79
C ILE A 121 2.40 -6.16 -12.58
N GLY A 122 3.58 -6.38 -12.00
CA GLY A 122 4.66 -7.15 -12.59
C GLY A 122 4.44 -8.67 -12.63
N GLY A 123 3.30 -9.17 -12.13
CA GLY A 123 2.98 -10.60 -12.14
C GLY A 123 3.76 -11.44 -11.14
N ALA A 124 4.29 -10.82 -10.09
CA ALA A 124 4.97 -11.56 -9.02
C ALA A 124 4.01 -12.53 -8.32
N THR A 125 4.54 -13.69 -7.95
CA THR A 125 3.80 -14.72 -7.19
C THR A 125 4.14 -14.72 -5.70
N LYS A 126 5.10 -13.87 -5.30
CA LYS A 126 5.53 -13.70 -3.91
C LYS A 126 5.82 -12.24 -3.62
N SER A 127 5.56 -11.82 -2.39
CA SER A 127 5.95 -10.54 -1.81
C SER A 127 6.11 -10.72 -0.30
N GLY A 128 5.94 -9.66 0.47
CA GLY A 128 5.98 -9.71 1.92
C GLY A 128 6.10 -8.32 2.54
N LEU A 129 6.72 -8.29 3.69
CA LEU A 129 7.00 -7.06 4.42
C LEU A 129 8.41 -7.11 5.03
N THR A 130 8.94 -5.95 5.31
CA THR A 130 10.23 -5.73 5.96
C THR A 130 10.08 -4.73 7.09
N PHE A 131 10.64 -5.02 8.25
CA PHE A 131 11.06 -4.01 9.21
C PHE A 131 12.56 -3.75 9.00
N PHE A 132 12.93 -2.48 8.92
CA PHE A 132 14.31 -2.07 8.68
C PHE A 132 14.68 -0.86 9.53
N TRP A 133 15.96 -0.59 9.66
CA TRP A 133 16.54 0.58 10.32
C TRP A 133 16.66 1.70 9.28
N PRO A 134 15.81 2.72 9.30
CA PRO A 134 15.85 3.74 8.27
C PRO A 134 17.14 4.56 8.33
N ASP A 135 17.68 4.87 7.16
CA ASP A 135 18.83 5.74 6.95
C ASP A 135 18.45 6.96 6.09
N ASP A 136 19.42 7.63 5.47
CA ASP A 136 19.15 8.79 4.61
C ASP A 136 18.67 8.41 3.21
N GLY A 137 18.79 7.14 2.84
CA GLY A 137 18.30 6.60 1.58
C GLY A 137 16.81 6.24 1.62
N LEU A 138 16.21 6.08 0.46
CA LEU A 138 14.83 5.65 0.34
C LEU A 138 14.73 4.14 0.53
N ASP A 139 14.31 3.69 1.71
CA ASP A 139 14.14 2.29 2.09
C ASP A 139 15.42 1.45 1.92
N GLU A 140 16.60 2.06 2.16
CA GLU A 140 17.92 1.44 1.93
C GLU A 140 18.57 0.85 3.17
N GLY A 141 18.08 1.22 4.35
CA GLY A 141 18.66 0.85 5.62
C GLY A 141 18.66 -0.65 5.90
N GLU A 142 19.41 -1.05 6.92
CA GLU A 142 19.62 -2.45 7.29
C GLU A 142 18.33 -3.16 7.68
N ILE A 143 18.16 -4.40 7.23
CA ILE A 143 16.98 -5.21 7.52
C ILE A 143 17.05 -5.73 8.96
N LEU A 144 15.96 -5.55 9.71
CA LEU A 144 15.74 -6.15 11.02
C LEU A 144 14.97 -7.47 10.91
N LEU A 145 13.88 -7.49 10.13
CA LEU A 145 12.96 -8.63 10.03
C LEU A 145 12.27 -8.63 8.68
N GLN A 146 12.07 -9.82 8.09
CA GLN A 146 11.26 -10.00 6.89
C GLN A 146 10.25 -11.12 7.06
N LYS A 147 9.05 -10.95 6.51
CA LYS A 147 8.00 -11.96 6.42
C LYS A 147 7.51 -12.07 4.98
N HIS A 148 7.41 -13.29 4.48
CA HIS A 148 6.98 -13.57 3.12
C HIS A 148 5.50 -13.90 3.05
N ILE A 149 4.88 -13.57 1.92
CA ILE A 149 3.54 -13.98 1.53
C ILE A 149 3.53 -14.51 0.11
N ASP A 150 2.60 -15.39 -0.20
CA ASP A 150 2.27 -15.78 -1.58
C ASP A 150 1.22 -14.84 -2.16
N ILE A 151 1.40 -14.47 -3.44
CA ILE A 151 0.41 -13.75 -4.26
C ILE A 151 -0.22 -14.78 -5.19
N THR A 152 -1.47 -15.10 -4.97
CA THR A 152 -2.22 -16.04 -5.82
C THR A 152 -2.62 -15.38 -7.15
N PRO A 153 -2.98 -16.16 -8.18
CA PRO A 153 -3.45 -15.61 -9.45
C PRO A 153 -4.63 -14.64 -9.33
N ASP A 154 -5.52 -14.86 -8.35
CA ASP A 154 -6.74 -14.08 -8.15
C ASP A 154 -6.61 -12.96 -7.11
N ASP A 155 -5.45 -12.84 -6.48
CA ASP A 155 -5.20 -11.74 -5.53
C ASP A 155 -5.22 -10.39 -6.23
N THR A 156 -5.87 -9.43 -5.59
CA THR A 156 -5.83 -8.02 -5.92
C THR A 156 -4.94 -7.26 -4.93
N LEU A 157 -4.63 -6.00 -5.23
CA LEU A 157 -4.01 -5.10 -4.25
C LEU A 157 -4.77 -5.11 -2.91
N GLY A 158 -6.11 -5.09 -2.99
CA GLY A 158 -6.97 -5.08 -1.79
C GLY A 158 -6.82 -6.36 -0.98
N THR A 159 -6.91 -7.55 -1.58
CA THR A 159 -6.78 -8.81 -0.85
C THR A 159 -5.37 -8.99 -0.29
N VAL A 160 -4.33 -8.69 -1.08
CA VAL A 160 -2.94 -8.76 -0.61
C VAL A 160 -2.73 -7.83 0.59
N TYR A 161 -3.24 -6.58 0.53
CA TYR A 161 -3.07 -5.64 1.64
C TYR A 161 -3.88 -6.05 2.86
N PHE A 162 -5.22 -6.16 2.72
CA PHE A 162 -6.09 -6.30 3.90
C PHE A 162 -6.09 -7.69 4.51
N GLU A 163 -5.89 -8.74 3.70
CA GLU A 163 -6.00 -10.12 4.18
C GLU A 163 -4.64 -10.76 4.51
N LYS A 164 -3.54 -10.20 3.98
CA LYS A 164 -2.20 -10.79 4.15
C LYS A 164 -1.21 -9.83 4.82
N ILE A 165 -0.90 -8.69 4.17
CA ILE A 165 0.14 -7.76 4.64
C ILE A 165 -0.26 -7.07 5.95
N PHE A 166 -1.52 -6.62 6.04
CA PHE A 166 -1.98 -5.87 7.21
C PHE A 166 -1.92 -6.71 8.49
N PRO A 167 -2.56 -7.89 8.61
CA PRO A 167 -2.50 -8.69 9.82
C PRO A 167 -1.07 -9.16 10.13
N LEU A 168 -0.32 -9.64 9.12
CA LEU A 168 1.06 -10.06 9.29
C LEU A 168 1.98 -8.91 9.73
N GLY A 169 1.71 -7.68 9.26
CA GLY A 169 2.44 -6.48 9.64
C GLY A 169 2.24 -6.08 11.08
N ILE A 170 1.03 -6.26 11.62
CA ILE A 170 0.75 -6.04 13.06
C ILE A 170 1.52 -7.05 13.91
N GLU A 171 1.48 -8.34 13.56
CA GLU A 171 2.26 -9.38 14.25
C GLU A 171 3.76 -9.08 14.17
N ALA A 172 4.26 -8.72 12.99
CA ALA A 172 5.66 -8.38 12.77
C ALA A 172 6.10 -7.12 13.54
N THR A 173 5.20 -6.17 13.78
CA THR A 173 5.48 -4.99 14.64
C THR A 173 5.86 -5.43 16.05
N LEU A 174 5.08 -6.32 16.65
CA LEU A 174 5.36 -6.83 18.00
C LEU A 174 6.64 -7.67 18.04
N GLU A 175 6.88 -8.47 16.98
CA GLU A 175 8.11 -9.26 16.87
C GLU A 175 9.35 -8.36 16.69
N ALA A 176 9.27 -7.31 15.87
CA ALA A 176 10.35 -6.36 15.67
C ALA A 176 10.74 -5.64 16.99
N ILE A 177 9.75 -5.21 17.77
CA ILE A 177 9.98 -4.62 19.10
C ILE A 177 10.67 -5.66 20.02
N ALA A 178 10.21 -6.90 20.02
CA ALA A 178 10.78 -7.96 20.85
C ALA A 178 12.24 -8.28 20.47
N LEU A 179 12.59 -8.26 19.18
CA LEU A 179 13.97 -8.42 18.69
C LEU A 179 14.88 -7.30 19.20
N VAL A 180 14.43 -6.05 19.18
CA VAL A 180 15.21 -4.92 19.72
C VAL A 180 15.36 -5.07 21.24
N LYS A 181 14.30 -5.44 21.95
CA LYS A 181 14.29 -5.64 23.40
C LYS A 181 15.24 -6.76 23.85
N ALA A 182 15.48 -7.76 23.00
CA ALA A 182 16.41 -8.86 23.29
C ALA A 182 17.89 -8.42 23.29
N GLY A 183 18.21 -7.21 22.84
CA GLY A 183 19.54 -6.58 23.03
C GLY A 183 20.57 -6.83 21.94
N ASN A 184 20.28 -7.65 20.93
CA ASN A 184 21.16 -7.86 19.76
C ASN A 184 20.30 -8.02 18.50
N PRO A 185 19.59 -6.98 18.08
CA PRO A 185 18.69 -7.05 16.93
C PRO A 185 19.48 -7.22 15.64
N PRO A 186 18.95 -7.99 14.67
CA PRO A 186 19.56 -8.10 13.33
C PRO A 186 19.75 -6.73 12.66
N ARG A 187 20.89 -6.62 11.95
CA ARG A 187 21.24 -5.49 11.09
C ARG A 187 21.85 -6.06 9.81
N ILE A 188 20.99 -6.48 8.88
CA ILE A 188 21.40 -7.15 7.64
C ILE A 188 21.48 -6.10 6.54
N VAL A 189 22.68 -5.85 6.03
CA VAL A 189 22.90 -4.91 4.92
C VAL A 189 22.15 -5.40 3.68
N GLN A 190 21.39 -4.52 3.04
CA GLN A 190 20.70 -4.84 1.81
C GLN A 190 21.68 -4.99 0.64
N ASP A 191 21.48 -6.00 -0.21
CA ASP A 191 22.21 -6.14 -1.47
C ASP A 191 21.66 -5.17 -2.52
N SER A 192 22.33 -4.02 -2.67
CA SER A 192 21.90 -2.97 -3.60
C SER A 192 21.90 -3.41 -5.07
N SER A 193 22.59 -4.51 -5.42
CA SER A 193 22.54 -5.06 -6.80
C SER A 193 21.20 -5.69 -7.16
N LEU A 194 20.38 -6.01 -6.15
CA LEU A 194 19.03 -6.58 -6.28
C LEU A 194 17.92 -5.52 -6.09
N ALA A 195 18.30 -4.27 -5.80
CA ALA A 195 17.33 -3.23 -5.50
C ALA A 195 16.52 -2.82 -6.72
N THR A 196 15.23 -2.60 -6.51
CA THR A 196 14.35 -1.93 -7.45
C THR A 196 13.68 -0.74 -6.77
N TYR A 197 13.39 0.30 -7.54
CA TYR A 197 12.77 1.53 -7.08
C TYR A 197 11.56 1.83 -7.94
N GLU A 198 10.42 1.97 -7.31
CA GLU A 198 9.20 2.37 -7.99
C GLU A 198 8.57 3.59 -7.32
N SER A 199 7.96 4.45 -8.13
CA SER A 199 7.26 5.62 -7.62
C SER A 199 5.81 5.28 -7.23
N TRP A 200 5.04 6.32 -6.86
CA TRP A 200 3.61 6.18 -6.66
C TRP A 200 2.93 5.62 -7.90
N CYS A 201 2.17 4.54 -7.75
CA CYS A 201 1.24 4.05 -8.75
C CYS A 201 0.06 5.03 -8.85
N ARG A 202 0.10 5.90 -9.83
CA ARG A 202 -0.88 6.97 -10.04
C ARG A 202 -1.88 6.61 -11.12
N LYS A 203 -2.83 7.50 -11.38
CA LYS A 203 -3.83 7.34 -12.44
C LYS A 203 -3.21 7.04 -13.81
N ALA A 204 -2.13 7.72 -14.18
CA ALA A 204 -1.46 7.50 -15.46
C ALA A 204 -0.87 6.09 -15.60
N ASP A 205 -0.40 5.50 -14.49
CA ASP A 205 0.15 4.14 -14.46
C ASP A 205 -0.93 3.06 -14.52
N ALA A 206 -2.20 3.43 -14.34
CA ALA A 206 -3.35 2.54 -14.30
C ALA A 206 -4.19 2.57 -15.61
N GLU A 207 -3.75 3.27 -16.64
CA GLU A 207 -4.38 3.25 -17.95
C GLU A 207 -4.22 1.88 -18.61
N ILE A 208 -5.31 1.33 -19.12
CA ILE A 208 -5.30 0.01 -19.77
C ILE A 208 -4.82 0.16 -21.20
N ASP A 209 -3.67 -0.42 -21.50
CA ASP A 209 -3.20 -0.63 -22.87
C ASP A 209 -3.68 -1.99 -23.38
N TRP A 210 -4.74 -2.00 -24.14
CA TRP A 210 -5.33 -3.22 -24.70
C TRP A 210 -4.41 -3.95 -25.71
N PHE A 211 -3.34 -3.30 -26.20
CA PHE A 211 -2.33 -3.92 -27.07
C PHE A 211 -1.32 -4.78 -26.29
N LYS A 212 -1.41 -4.82 -24.97
CA LYS A 212 -0.65 -5.73 -24.11
C LYS A 212 -1.28 -7.12 -24.09
N SER A 213 -0.55 -8.07 -23.51
CA SER A 213 -1.07 -9.42 -23.30
C SER A 213 -2.26 -9.43 -22.32
N SER A 214 -3.13 -10.43 -22.43
CA SER A 214 -4.22 -10.64 -21.46
C SER A 214 -3.68 -10.79 -20.03
N ALA A 215 -2.48 -11.35 -19.87
CA ALA A 215 -1.81 -11.47 -18.58
C ALA A 215 -1.40 -10.10 -18.01
N ASP A 216 -0.80 -9.24 -18.84
CA ASP A 216 -0.38 -7.90 -18.41
C ASP A 216 -1.58 -7.02 -18.06
N VAL A 217 -2.63 -7.03 -18.89
CA VAL A 217 -3.87 -6.28 -18.63
C VAL A 217 -4.54 -6.77 -17.35
N TYR A 218 -4.62 -8.08 -17.17
CA TYR A 218 -5.18 -8.69 -15.96
C TYR A 218 -4.40 -8.28 -14.69
N ASN A 219 -3.06 -8.34 -14.76
CA ASN A 219 -2.19 -7.96 -13.65
C ASN A 219 -2.31 -6.47 -13.32
N LEU A 220 -2.41 -5.59 -14.32
CA LEU A 220 -2.65 -4.17 -14.13
C LEU A 220 -3.98 -3.95 -13.38
N ILE A 221 -5.07 -4.57 -13.84
CA ILE A 221 -6.39 -4.41 -13.23
C ILE A 221 -6.36 -4.87 -11.76
N ARG A 222 -5.86 -6.06 -11.47
CA ARG A 222 -5.80 -6.57 -10.09
C ARG A 222 -4.81 -5.82 -9.21
N GLY A 223 -3.65 -5.38 -9.75
CA GLY A 223 -2.62 -4.64 -9.03
C GLY A 223 -3.01 -3.19 -8.72
N THR A 224 -4.05 -2.66 -9.36
CA THR A 224 -4.60 -1.33 -9.07
C THR A 224 -5.98 -1.37 -8.41
N ASN A 225 -6.54 -2.54 -8.10
CA ASN A 225 -7.84 -2.69 -7.47
C ASN A 225 -7.68 -2.82 -5.94
N PRO A 226 -8.18 -1.89 -5.11
CA PRO A 226 -9.16 -0.85 -5.43
C PRO A 226 -8.57 0.51 -5.84
N GLN A 227 -7.27 0.75 -5.69
CA GLN A 227 -6.65 2.06 -5.89
C GLN A 227 -5.35 1.95 -6.70
N PRO A 228 -5.10 2.84 -7.67
CA PRO A 228 -5.96 3.95 -8.13
C PRO A 228 -7.17 3.50 -8.95
N GLY A 229 -7.25 2.24 -9.34
CA GLY A 229 -8.25 1.64 -10.22
C GLY A 229 -7.87 1.79 -11.69
N SER A 230 -7.69 0.67 -12.41
CA SER A 230 -7.42 0.68 -13.84
C SER A 230 -8.56 1.34 -14.61
N TRP A 231 -8.23 2.00 -15.70
CA TRP A 231 -9.21 2.73 -16.49
C TRP A 231 -8.92 2.64 -17.98
N THR A 232 -9.96 2.79 -18.75
CA THR A 232 -9.99 2.94 -20.19
C THR A 232 -10.99 4.03 -20.56
N THR A 233 -11.26 4.27 -21.85
CA THR A 233 -12.34 5.17 -22.26
C THR A 233 -13.43 4.43 -23.03
N HIS A 234 -14.68 4.93 -22.88
CA HIS A 234 -15.83 4.54 -23.66
C HIS A 234 -16.57 5.80 -24.07
N ASP A 235 -16.75 6.03 -25.36
CA ASP A 235 -17.33 7.27 -25.93
C ASP A 235 -16.67 8.54 -25.37
N GLY A 236 -15.33 8.53 -25.26
CA GLY A 236 -14.53 9.66 -24.77
C GLY A 236 -14.61 9.89 -23.25
N ASN A 237 -15.34 9.07 -22.50
CA ASN A 237 -15.46 9.17 -21.06
C ASN A 237 -14.66 8.07 -20.35
N GLU A 238 -14.07 8.42 -19.20
CA GLU A 238 -13.35 7.46 -18.38
C GLU A 238 -14.29 6.35 -17.86
N LEU A 239 -13.84 5.10 -18.02
CA LEU A 239 -14.46 3.92 -17.48
C LEU A 239 -13.43 3.15 -16.66
N LYS A 240 -13.58 3.15 -15.31
CA LYS A 240 -12.71 2.32 -14.46
C LYS A 240 -13.15 0.88 -14.47
N VAL A 241 -12.15 -0.02 -14.48
CA VAL A 241 -12.31 -1.48 -14.46
C VAL A 241 -11.76 -2.01 -13.15
N PHE A 242 -12.47 -2.95 -12.53
CA PHE A 242 -12.08 -3.52 -11.24
C PHE A 242 -11.99 -5.04 -11.28
N ASP A 243 -13.12 -5.75 -11.28
CA ASP A 243 -13.13 -7.21 -11.22
C ASP A 243 -13.16 -7.76 -12.64
N CYS A 244 -12.27 -8.67 -12.95
CA CYS A 244 -12.15 -9.26 -14.27
C CYS A 244 -11.63 -10.70 -14.24
N ALA A 245 -11.67 -11.38 -15.38
CA ALA A 245 -11.04 -12.66 -15.59
C ALA A 245 -10.38 -12.72 -16.97
N LYS A 246 -9.33 -13.51 -17.11
CA LYS A 246 -8.76 -13.83 -18.43
C LYS A 246 -9.66 -14.82 -19.13
N VAL A 247 -9.91 -14.61 -20.43
CA VAL A 247 -10.71 -15.48 -21.27
C VAL A 247 -10.08 -15.63 -22.65
N GLU A 248 -10.41 -16.71 -23.34
CA GLU A 248 -10.11 -16.84 -24.76
C GLU A 248 -11.04 -15.92 -25.54
N ALA A 249 -10.45 -15.05 -26.36
CA ALA A 249 -11.17 -14.14 -27.24
C ALA A 249 -10.32 -13.78 -28.45
N SER A 250 -10.98 -13.43 -29.56
CA SER A 250 -10.34 -12.99 -30.78
C SER A 250 -11.02 -11.72 -31.29
N GLY A 251 -10.26 -10.69 -31.57
CA GLY A 251 -10.73 -9.37 -32.01
C GLY A 251 -9.58 -8.40 -32.10
N LYS A 252 -9.85 -7.17 -32.47
CA LYS A 252 -8.85 -6.10 -32.40
C LYS A 252 -8.65 -5.70 -30.92
N PRO A 253 -7.42 -5.41 -30.49
CA PRO A 253 -7.21 -4.92 -29.13
C PRO A 253 -8.10 -3.72 -28.79
N GLY A 254 -8.80 -3.80 -27.64
CA GLY A 254 -9.81 -2.82 -27.21
C GLY A 254 -11.22 -3.09 -27.72
N GLU A 255 -11.41 -3.99 -28.69
CA GLU A 255 -12.75 -4.31 -29.22
C GLU A 255 -13.56 -5.11 -28.18
N VAL A 256 -14.76 -4.66 -27.92
CA VAL A 256 -15.79 -5.42 -27.19
C VAL A 256 -16.27 -6.53 -28.12
N VAL A 257 -15.82 -7.76 -27.88
CA VAL A 257 -16.14 -8.92 -28.73
C VAL A 257 -17.39 -9.64 -28.28
N ALA A 258 -17.78 -9.52 -27.01
CA ALA A 258 -19.03 -10.07 -26.49
C ALA A 258 -19.53 -9.26 -25.28
N VAL A 259 -20.85 -9.26 -25.12
CA VAL A 259 -21.55 -8.75 -23.92
C VAL A 259 -22.52 -9.81 -23.43
N SER A 260 -22.59 -10.01 -22.12
CA SER A 260 -23.46 -10.99 -21.47
C SER A 260 -23.80 -10.55 -20.04
N ASP A 261 -24.64 -11.33 -19.36
CA ASP A 261 -24.93 -11.12 -17.96
C ASP A 261 -23.68 -11.31 -17.05
N GLU A 262 -22.67 -12.05 -17.52
CA GLU A 262 -21.40 -12.22 -16.80
C GLU A 262 -20.49 -10.99 -16.92
N GLY A 263 -20.64 -10.20 -18.01
CA GLY A 263 -19.85 -9.01 -18.21
C GLY A 263 -19.56 -8.65 -19.67
N ILE A 264 -18.51 -7.85 -19.83
CA ILE A 264 -18.02 -7.33 -21.10
C ILE A 264 -16.70 -8.03 -21.45
N THR A 265 -16.66 -8.75 -22.57
CA THR A 265 -15.42 -9.34 -23.05
C THR A 265 -14.73 -8.36 -24.01
N VAL A 266 -13.53 -7.94 -23.66
CA VAL A 266 -12.70 -7.02 -24.44
C VAL A 266 -11.47 -7.79 -24.94
N ALA A 267 -11.20 -7.71 -26.24
CA ALA A 267 -10.03 -8.33 -26.83
C ALA A 267 -8.73 -7.62 -26.42
N THR A 268 -7.68 -8.41 -26.23
CA THR A 268 -6.31 -7.98 -26.00
C THR A 268 -5.41 -8.48 -27.13
N LYS A 269 -4.11 -8.30 -27.01
CA LYS A 269 -3.14 -8.77 -28.02
C LYS A 269 -3.24 -10.27 -28.30
N ASP A 270 -3.53 -11.10 -27.31
CA ASP A 270 -3.38 -12.58 -27.37
C ASP A 270 -4.53 -13.36 -26.72
N GLY A 271 -5.63 -12.69 -26.40
CA GLY A 271 -6.78 -13.27 -25.75
C GLY A 271 -7.81 -12.21 -25.43
N GLY A 272 -8.41 -12.27 -24.25
CA GLY A 272 -9.37 -11.26 -23.81
C GLY A 272 -9.49 -11.16 -22.29
N ILE A 273 -10.16 -10.09 -21.87
CA ILE A 273 -10.53 -9.82 -20.50
C ILE A 273 -12.05 -9.75 -20.40
N LEU A 274 -12.63 -10.64 -19.58
CA LEU A 274 -14.01 -10.53 -19.14
C LEU A 274 -14.07 -9.52 -17.98
N VAL A 275 -14.56 -8.33 -18.26
CA VAL A 275 -14.77 -7.26 -17.29
C VAL A 275 -16.10 -7.47 -16.57
N LYS A 276 -16.06 -7.66 -15.24
CA LYS A 276 -17.24 -7.98 -14.42
C LYS A 276 -17.79 -6.78 -13.67
N ARG A 277 -16.94 -5.81 -13.32
CA ARG A 277 -17.33 -4.59 -12.59
C ARG A 277 -16.61 -3.37 -13.12
N VAL A 278 -17.38 -2.30 -13.28
CA VAL A 278 -16.90 -1.02 -13.76
C VAL A 278 -17.39 0.14 -12.88
N LYS A 279 -16.71 1.27 -13.02
CA LYS A 279 -17.19 2.55 -12.48
C LYS A 279 -17.15 3.59 -13.61
N PRO A 280 -18.30 4.01 -14.13
CA PRO A 280 -18.40 5.15 -15.05
C PRO A 280 -17.88 6.44 -14.42
N HIS A 281 -17.47 7.40 -15.25
CA HIS A 281 -16.92 8.70 -14.83
C HIS A 281 -17.79 9.38 -13.75
N ASP A 282 -19.10 9.50 -13.99
CA ASP A 282 -20.05 10.15 -13.09
C ASP A 282 -20.87 9.18 -12.22
N GLY A 283 -20.33 7.95 -12.00
CA GLY A 283 -21.11 6.90 -11.36
C GLY A 283 -20.47 6.26 -10.15
N LYS A 284 -21.23 5.34 -9.57
CA LYS A 284 -20.74 4.39 -8.56
C LYS A 284 -20.21 3.13 -9.27
N LYS A 285 -19.46 2.31 -8.53
CA LYS A 285 -19.06 0.96 -8.99
C LYS A 285 -20.32 0.11 -9.14
N ILE A 286 -20.53 -0.43 -10.36
CA ILE A 286 -21.67 -1.26 -10.74
C ILE A 286 -21.20 -2.53 -11.43
N THR A 287 -22.10 -3.51 -11.62
CA THR A 287 -21.82 -4.68 -12.45
C THR A 287 -21.67 -4.26 -13.92
N SER A 288 -20.92 -5.04 -14.70
CA SER A 288 -20.85 -4.80 -16.14
C SER A 288 -22.20 -5.02 -16.83
N ALA A 289 -23.03 -5.95 -16.35
CA ALA A 289 -24.39 -6.15 -16.85
C ALA A 289 -25.27 -4.90 -16.70
N ASP A 290 -25.23 -4.21 -15.53
CA ASP A 290 -25.92 -2.94 -15.32
C ASP A 290 -25.38 -1.85 -16.26
N TYR A 291 -24.07 -1.82 -16.48
CA TYR A 291 -23.44 -0.87 -17.39
C TYR A 291 -23.85 -1.11 -18.82
N ILE A 292 -23.83 -2.38 -19.31
CA ILE A 292 -24.29 -2.77 -20.64
C ILE A 292 -25.71 -2.27 -20.89
N SER A 293 -26.60 -2.54 -19.94
CA SER A 293 -28.03 -2.12 -20.03
C SER A 293 -28.16 -0.59 -20.04
N LYS A 294 -27.40 0.10 -19.20
CA LYS A 294 -27.48 1.57 -19.06
C LYS A 294 -27.08 2.31 -20.32
N VAL A 295 -26.05 1.83 -21.05
CA VAL A 295 -25.50 2.52 -22.23
C VAL A 295 -25.83 1.79 -23.54
N SER A 296 -26.62 0.71 -23.49
CA SER A 296 -26.93 -0.15 -24.64
C SER A 296 -25.67 -0.64 -25.37
N LEU A 297 -24.65 -1.06 -24.58
CA LEU A 297 -23.38 -1.51 -25.11
C LEU A 297 -23.56 -2.78 -25.97
N THR A 298 -22.93 -2.81 -27.11
CA THR A 298 -22.95 -3.95 -28.03
C THR A 298 -21.54 -4.37 -28.43
N ALA A 299 -21.41 -5.58 -28.95
CA ALA A 299 -20.18 -6.03 -29.58
C ALA A 299 -19.82 -5.12 -30.78
N GLY A 300 -18.53 -4.97 -31.06
CA GLY A 300 -17.96 -4.08 -32.08
C GLY A 300 -17.58 -2.69 -31.59
N VAL A 301 -18.01 -2.27 -30.39
CA VAL A 301 -17.53 -1.02 -29.75
C VAL A 301 -16.06 -1.20 -29.38
N VAL A 302 -15.28 -0.12 -29.44
CA VAL A 302 -13.86 -0.14 -29.08
C VAL A 302 -13.63 0.75 -27.84
N PHE A 303 -12.97 0.19 -26.85
CA PHE A 303 -12.49 0.90 -25.66
C PHE A 303 -11.06 1.41 -25.88
N GLY A 304 -10.73 2.63 -25.41
CA GLY A 304 -9.40 3.23 -25.55
C GLY A 304 -9.39 4.60 -26.19
#